data_1f08616ae7e7ee275ee3cc4f59d46b13
#
_entry.id   1f08616ae7e7ee275ee3cc4f59d46b13
#
_cell.length_a   1.000
_cell.length_b   1.000
_cell.length_c   1.000
_cell.angle_alpha   90.00
_cell.angle_beta   90.00
_cell.angle_gamma   90.00
#
_symmetry.space_group_name_H-M   'P 1'
#
loop_
_entity.id
_entity.type
_entity.pdbx_description
1 polymer ?
#
loop_
_entity_poly.entity_id
_entity_poly.type
_entity_poly.pdbx_seq_one_letter_code
_entity_poly.pdbx_strand_id
1 'polypeptide(L)'
;MSVESMRLAEGPLAGPVVAGAVILPKDSQILYLNDSKQLSAKRREELYDIIMEQAVSVGIGYSSPARIDEINILQATYEAMREAIGKLNPRPQILLNDAVTIPEVVIPQVPIIKGDARSVSIAAASIVAKVTRDRLMVEYDKIMPEYRFASNKGYGSAEHIRALKKYGPSPIHRASFITHFV
;
A
#
# COMPACT_ATOMS: atom_id res chain seq x y z
N MET A 1 -2.98 -5.77 1.88
CA MET A 1 -1.83 -5.91 0.96
C MET A 1 -1.36 -7.34 1.08
N SER A 2 -1.49 -8.16 0.05
CA SER A 2 -1.06 -9.55 0.12
C SER A 2 0.45 -9.63 0.00
N VAL A 3 1.08 -10.45 0.84
CA VAL A 3 2.53 -10.71 0.79
C VAL A 3 2.92 -11.50 -0.47
N GLU A 4 1.95 -12.11 -1.16
CA GLU A 4 2.17 -12.88 -2.39
C GLU A 4 2.68 -12.06 -3.59
N SER A 5 2.56 -10.74 -3.56
CA SER A 5 3.08 -9.89 -4.63
C SER A 5 4.51 -9.41 -4.42
N MET A 6 5.17 -9.83 -3.36
CA MET A 6 6.55 -9.43 -3.06
C MET A 6 7.59 -10.41 -3.60
N ARG A 7 7.57 -10.65 -4.90
CA ARG A 7 8.81 -11.05 -5.56
C ARG A 7 9.68 -9.79 -5.65
N LEU A 8 10.84 -9.80 -5.02
CA LEU A 8 11.81 -8.70 -5.00
C LEU A 8 12.14 -8.13 -6.40
N ALA A 9 11.90 -8.90 -7.46
CA ALA A 9 12.12 -8.51 -8.86
C ALA A 9 10.93 -7.76 -9.50
N GLU A 10 9.76 -7.70 -8.86
CA GLU A 10 8.52 -7.14 -9.44
C GLU A 10 7.90 -6.00 -8.62
N GLY A 11 8.53 -5.60 -7.52
CA GLY A 11 8.08 -4.50 -6.69
C GLY A 11 8.37 -3.12 -7.28
N PRO A 12 7.73 -2.05 -6.77
CA PRO A 12 8.06 -0.69 -7.18
C PRO A 12 9.53 -0.35 -6.91
N LEU A 13 10.19 0.28 -7.87
CA LEU A 13 11.58 0.76 -7.75
C LEU A 13 11.68 2.05 -6.95
N ALA A 14 10.57 2.76 -6.78
CA ALA A 14 10.51 4.05 -6.10
C ALA A 14 9.23 4.19 -5.25
N GLY A 15 9.30 5.07 -4.28
CA GLY A 15 8.20 5.41 -3.39
C GLY A 15 8.12 4.54 -2.13
N PRO A 16 7.34 4.99 -1.14
CA PRO A 16 7.19 4.29 0.13
C PRO A 16 6.33 3.04 0.02
N VAL A 17 6.39 2.22 1.05
CA VAL A 17 5.31 1.28 1.39
C VAL A 17 4.21 2.06 2.10
N VAL A 18 2.97 1.79 1.73
CA VAL A 18 1.78 2.34 2.38
C VAL A 18 0.89 1.19 2.82
N ALA A 19 0.53 1.16 4.08
CA ALA A 19 -0.41 0.21 4.66
C ALA A 19 -1.70 0.91 5.08
N GLY A 20 -2.83 0.23 4.95
CA GLY A 20 -4.12 0.69 5.40
C GLY A 20 -4.71 -0.23 6.45
N ALA A 21 -5.45 0.33 7.40
CA ALA A 21 -6.27 -0.37 8.35
C ALA A 21 -7.64 0.31 8.44
N VAL A 22 -8.72 -0.45 8.43
CA VAL A 22 -10.08 0.08 8.39
C VAL A 22 -10.97 -0.67 9.37
N ILE A 23 -11.76 0.08 10.14
CA ILE A 23 -12.88 -0.45 10.92
C ILE A 23 -14.17 -0.01 10.22
N LEU A 24 -14.95 -0.98 9.74
CA LEU A 24 -16.26 -0.72 9.14
C LEU A 24 -17.38 -0.96 10.16
N PRO A 25 -18.53 -0.28 10.00
CA PRO A 25 -19.75 -0.63 10.73
C PRO A 25 -20.15 -2.09 10.49
N LYS A 26 -20.80 -2.74 11.46
CA LYS A 26 -21.21 -4.14 11.35
C LYS A 26 -22.12 -4.43 10.13
N ASP A 27 -22.97 -3.47 9.78
CA ASP A 27 -23.94 -3.59 8.69
C ASP A 27 -23.48 -2.88 7.41
N SER A 28 -22.17 -2.67 7.27
CA SER A 28 -21.61 -2.01 6.11
C SER A 28 -21.81 -2.85 4.84
N GLN A 29 -22.49 -2.27 3.86
CA GLN A 29 -22.68 -2.85 2.53
C GLN A 29 -22.05 -1.93 1.50
N ILE A 30 -20.75 -2.08 1.27
CA ILE A 30 -20.07 -1.37 0.20
C ILE A 30 -20.00 -2.30 -1.00
N LEU A 31 -20.75 -1.95 -2.05
CA LEU A 31 -20.80 -2.74 -3.28
C LEU A 31 -19.43 -2.75 -4.00
N TYR A 32 -19.10 -3.88 -4.61
CA TYR A 32 -17.90 -4.10 -5.44
C TYR A 32 -16.55 -4.13 -4.70
N LEU A 33 -16.53 -4.12 -3.36
CA LEU A 33 -15.25 -4.21 -2.61
C LEU A 33 -14.53 -5.55 -2.81
N ASN A 34 -15.26 -6.64 -3.00
CA ASN A 34 -14.69 -7.99 -3.10
C ASN A 34 -13.86 -8.24 -4.38
N ASP A 35 -13.83 -7.29 -5.32
CA ASP A 35 -13.13 -7.40 -6.60
C ASP A 35 -12.05 -6.33 -6.76
N SER A 36 -11.41 -5.96 -5.65
CA SER A 36 -10.48 -4.81 -5.57
C SER A 36 -9.30 -4.89 -6.55
N LYS A 37 -8.85 -6.11 -6.88
CA LYS A 37 -7.72 -6.33 -7.81
C LYS A 37 -8.07 -6.05 -9.28
N GLN A 38 -9.34 -6.12 -9.66
CA GLN A 38 -9.83 -5.92 -11.03
C GLN A 38 -10.41 -4.51 -11.27
N LEU A 39 -10.45 -3.68 -10.22
CA LEU A 39 -11.02 -2.34 -10.30
C LEU A 39 -10.14 -1.37 -11.09
N SER A 40 -10.78 -0.54 -11.93
CA SER A 40 -10.12 0.60 -12.56
C SER A 40 -9.66 1.63 -11.52
N ALA A 41 -8.70 2.48 -11.88
CA ALA A 41 -8.24 3.56 -10.99
C ALA A 41 -9.40 4.48 -10.59
N LYS A 42 -10.28 4.84 -11.54
CA LYS A 42 -11.48 5.65 -11.28
C LYS A 42 -12.40 4.99 -10.25
N ARG A 43 -12.66 3.68 -10.38
CA ARG A 43 -13.54 2.96 -9.46
C ARG A 43 -12.91 2.84 -8.07
N ARG A 44 -11.59 2.68 -7.97
CA ARG A 44 -10.89 2.70 -6.67
C ARG A 44 -11.02 4.04 -5.98
N GLU A 45 -10.90 5.16 -6.70
CA GLU A 45 -11.09 6.50 -6.14
C GLU A 45 -12.52 6.70 -5.60
N GLU A 46 -13.54 6.27 -6.35
CA GLU A 46 -14.94 6.32 -5.91
C GLU A 46 -15.15 5.50 -4.62
N LEU A 47 -14.61 4.30 -4.57
CA LEU A 47 -14.70 3.44 -3.38
C LEU A 47 -13.90 3.98 -2.20
N TYR A 48 -12.77 4.61 -2.44
CA TYR A 48 -12.00 5.30 -1.40
C TYR A 48 -12.86 6.35 -0.70
N ASP A 49 -13.55 7.20 -1.46
CA ASP A 49 -14.41 8.24 -0.89
C ASP A 49 -15.56 7.64 -0.06
N ILE A 50 -16.18 6.57 -0.56
CA ILE A 50 -17.24 5.85 0.17
C ILE A 50 -16.69 5.24 1.47
N ILE A 51 -15.51 4.61 1.43
CA ILE A 51 -14.88 4.03 2.61
C ILE A 51 -14.56 5.11 3.65
N MET A 52 -13.98 6.23 3.22
CA MET A 52 -13.65 7.33 4.12
C MET A 52 -14.87 7.96 4.79
N GLU A 53 -16.03 7.97 4.09
CA GLU A 53 -17.29 8.47 4.63
C GLU A 53 -17.92 7.49 5.62
N GLN A 54 -17.90 6.19 5.32
CA GLN A 54 -18.64 5.17 6.09
C GLN A 54 -17.83 4.51 7.19
N ALA A 55 -16.51 4.52 7.12
CA ALA A 55 -15.68 3.85 8.11
C ALA A 55 -15.80 4.47 9.50
N VAL A 56 -15.81 3.61 10.52
CA VAL A 56 -15.72 4.03 11.93
C VAL A 56 -14.34 4.63 12.19
N SER A 57 -13.30 4.03 11.64
CA SER A 57 -11.92 4.51 11.74
C SER A 57 -11.08 4.02 10.57
N VAL A 58 -10.16 4.87 10.13
CA VAL A 58 -9.15 4.55 9.11
C VAL A 58 -7.78 4.93 9.64
N GLY A 59 -6.84 4.01 9.55
CA GLY A 59 -5.43 4.25 9.85
C GLY A 59 -4.58 4.03 8.59
N ILE A 60 -3.60 4.90 8.38
CA ILE A 60 -2.65 4.79 7.27
C ILE A 60 -1.24 4.87 7.85
N GLY A 61 -0.42 3.91 7.49
CA GLY A 61 0.98 3.83 7.89
C GLY A 61 1.92 3.87 6.69
N TYR A 62 3.11 4.39 6.91
CA TYR A 62 4.12 4.58 5.87
C TYR A 62 5.45 4.00 6.29
N SER A 63 6.22 3.51 5.31
CA SER A 63 7.64 3.26 5.48
C SER A 63 8.40 3.83 4.29
N SER A 64 9.39 4.68 4.57
CA SER A 64 10.13 5.41 3.54
C SER A 64 11.00 4.48 2.68
N PRO A 65 11.40 4.91 1.46
CA PRO A 65 12.39 4.20 0.65
C PRO A 65 13.70 3.93 1.41
N ALA A 66 14.20 4.91 2.17
CA ALA A 66 15.40 4.75 3.00
C ALA A 66 15.21 3.66 4.07
N ARG A 67 14.04 3.61 4.72
CA ARG A 67 13.75 2.57 5.71
C ARG A 67 13.64 1.19 5.08
N ILE A 68 13.08 1.10 3.87
CA ILE A 68 13.04 -0.15 3.10
C ILE A 68 14.47 -0.67 2.83
N ASP A 69 15.38 0.21 2.44
CA ASP A 69 16.78 -0.13 2.19
C ASP A 69 17.51 -0.58 3.47
N GLU A 70 17.15 0.01 4.62
CA GLU A 70 17.76 -0.30 5.91
C GLU A 70 17.33 -1.65 6.48
N ILE A 71 16.03 -1.98 6.46
CA ILE A 71 15.47 -3.15 7.17
C ILE A 71 14.82 -4.20 6.28
N ASN A 72 14.86 -4.04 4.97
CA ASN A 72 14.17 -4.77 3.91
C ASN A 72 12.66 -4.47 3.80
N ILE A 73 12.08 -4.88 2.66
CA ILE A 73 10.68 -4.59 2.31
C ILE A 73 9.69 -5.29 3.25
N LEU A 74 9.97 -6.50 3.71
CA LEU A 74 9.07 -7.23 4.60
C LEU A 74 8.95 -6.54 5.96
N GLN A 75 10.07 -6.20 6.58
CA GLN A 75 10.09 -5.52 7.87
C GLN A 75 9.51 -4.11 7.78
N ALA A 76 9.83 -3.38 6.70
CA ALA A 76 9.25 -2.07 6.42
C ALA A 76 7.72 -2.12 6.26
N THR A 77 7.21 -3.17 5.62
CA THR A 77 5.77 -3.41 5.49
C THR A 77 5.12 -3.65 6.85
N TYR A 78 5.74 -4.46 7.71
CA TYR A 78 5.23 -4.68 9.07
C TYR A 78 5.23 -3.39 9.91
N GLU A 79 6.25 -2.55 9.80
CA GLU A 79 6.26 -1.24 10.46
C GLU A 79 5.10 -0.36 9.99
N ALA A 80 4.87 -0.26 8.69
CA ALA A 80 3.76 0.50 8.13
C ALA A 80 2.40 -0.05 8.60
N MET A 81 2.25 -1.37 8.66
CA MET A 81 1.03 -2.02 9.17
C MET A 81 0.80 -1.70 10.66
N ARG A 82 1.84 -1.80 11.50
CA ARG A 82 1.75 -1.44 12.94
C ARG A 82 1.37 0.02 13.13
N GLU A 83 1.94 0.93 12.36
CA GLU A 83 1.57 2.34 12.38
C GLU A 83 0.10 2.56 12.00
N ALA A 84 -0.38 1.92 10.93
CA ALA A 84 -1.78 2.01 10.50
C ALA A 84 -2.73 1.51 11.60
N ILE A 85 -2.44 0.36 12.22
CA ILE A 85 -3.23 -0.21 13.30
C ILE A 85 -3.22 0.71 14.54
N GLY A 86 -2.08 1.28 14.87
CA GLY A 86 -1.92 2.18 16.02
C GLY A 86 -2.73 3.47 15.91
N LYS A 87 -3.11 3.88 14.70
CA LYS A 87 -3.96 5.05 14.43
C LYS A 87 -5.46 4.78 14.53
N LEU A 88 -5.87 3.51 14.67
CA LEU A 88 -7.28 3.16 14.77
C LEU A 88 -7.87 3.57 16.14
N ASN A 89 -9.03 4.22 16.10
CA ASN A 89 -9.81 4.59 17.27
C ASN A 89 -11.32 4.37 16.99
N PRO A 90 -12.02 3.49 17.71
CA PRO A 90 -11.55 2.73 18.89
C PRO A 90 -10.51 1.67 18.52
N ARG A 91 -9.75 1.21 19.54
CA ARG A 91 -8.80 0.12 19.36
C ARG A 91 -9.56 -1.17 18.97
N PRO A 92 -9.16 -1.84 17.87
CA PRO A 92 -9.81 -3.08 17.46
C PRO A 92 -9.57 -4.21 18.46
N GLN A 93 -10.57 -5.09 18.61
CA GLN A 93 -10.48 -6.27 19.47
C GLN A 93 -9.87 -7.48 18.73
N ILE A 94 -9.96 -7.48 17.40
CA ILE A 94 -9.44 -8.52 16.52
C ILE A 94 -9.02 -7.89 15.20
N LEU A 95 -7.96 -8.41 14.60
CA LEU A 95 -7.48 -7.99 13.28
C LEU A 95 -7.72 -9.12 12.28
N LEU A 96 -8.26 -8.76 11.12
CA LEU A 96 -8.32 -9.62 9.95
C LEU A 96 -7.22 -9.17 8.98
N ASN A 97 -6.28 -10.04 8.68
CA ASN A 97 -5.12 -9.73 7.83
C ASN A 97 -5.13 -10.58 6.57
N ASP A 98 -4.70 -10.02 5.44
CA ASP A 98 -4.54 -10.78 4.20
C ASP A 98 -3.28 -11.65 4.28
N ALA A 99 -3.50 -12.94 4.59
CA ALA A 99 -2.51 -14.02 4.60
C ALA A 99 -1.27 -13.82 5.51
N VAL A 100 -1.28 -12.84 6.42
CA VAL A 100 -0.13 -12.57 7.30
C VAL A 100 -0.50 -12.47 8.77
N THR A 101 0.44 -12.78 9.63
CA THR A 101 0.43 -12.41 11.05
C THR A 101 1.50 -11.35 11.27
N ILE A 102 1.10 -10.18 11.76
CA ILE A 102 1.98 -9.03 11.96
C ILE A 102 2.71 -9.21 13.29
N PRO A 103 4.07 -9.24 13.30
CA PRO A 103 4.83 -9.35 14.53
C PRO A 103 4.65 -8.13 15.44
N GLU A 104 4.85 -8.33 16.75
CA GLU A 104 4.80 -7.27 17.77
C GLU A 104 3.44 -6.56 17.89
N VAL A 105 2.36 -7.25 17.53
CA VAL A 105 0.98 -6.78 17.69
C VAL A 105 0.28 -7.70 18.68
N VAL A 106 -0.16 -7.13 19.81
CA VAL A 106 -0.82 -7.89 20.91
C VAL A 106 -2.31 -8.15 20.68
N ILE A 107 -2.92 -7.46 19.69
CA ILE A 107 -4.31 -7.68 19.32
C ILE A 107 -4.42 -9.05 18.65
N PRO A 108 -5.39 -9.90 18.99
CA PRO A 108 -5.64 -11.17 18.32
C PRO A 108 -5.77 -11.00 16.80
N GLN A 109 -5.12 -11.86 16.04
CA GLN A 109 -5.05 -11.78 14.59
C GLN A 109 -5.60 -13.04 13.94
N VAL A 110 -6.34 -12.87 12.85
CA VAL A 110 -6.81 -13.96 11.98
C VAL A 110 -6.32 -13.72 10.57
N PRO A 111 -5.29 -14.45 10.12
CA PRO A 111 -4.84 -14.37 8.74
C PRO A 111 -5.85 -15.08 7.83
N ILE A 112 -6.26 -14.41 6.75
CA ILE A 112 -7.24 -14.94 5.79
C ILE A 112 -6.57 -14.99 4.42
N ILE A 113 -6.42 -16.20 3.87
CA ILE A 113 -5.89 -16.38 2.52
C ILE A 113 -6.85 -15.75 1.51
N LYS A 114 -6.34 -14.91 0.61
CA LYS A 114 -7.11 -14.07 -0.30
C LYS A 114 -8.13 -13.21 0.47
N GLY A 115 -7.67 -12.55 1.52
CA GLY A 115 -8.49 -11.79 2.43
C GLY A 115 -9.24 -10.64 1.75
N ASP A 116 -8.62 -10.00 0.77
CA ASP A 116 -9.23 -8.95 -0.05
C ASP A 116 -10.48 -9.42 -0.83
N ALA A 117 -10.55 -10.69 -1.21
CA ALA A 117 -11.72 -11.29 -1.86
C ALA A 117 -12.75 -11.86 -0.85
N ARG A 118 -12.38 -12.05 0.40
CA ARG A 118 -13.20 -12.74 1.42
C ARG A 118 -13.68 -11.83 2.55
N SER A 119 -13.04 -10.70 2.74
CA SER A 119 -13.35 -9.76 3.82
C SER A 119 -13.48 -8.35 3.27
N VAL A 120 -14.64 -7.74 3.50
CA VAL A 120 -14.93 -6.36 3.12
C VAL A 120 -13.96 -5.39 3.81
N SER A 121 -13.62 -5.62 5.07
CA SER A 121 -12.67 -4.77 5.81
C SER A 121 -11.25 -4.85 5.25
N ILE A 122 -10.79 -6.05 4.85
CA ILE A 122 -9.47 -6.22 4.22
C ILE A 122 -9.47 -5.55 2.84
N ALA A 123 -10.51 -5.73 2.04
CA ALA A 123 -10.66 -5.09 0.74
C ALA A 123 -10.67 -3.55 0.86
N ALA A 124 -11.40 -3.01 1.83
CA ALA A 124 -11.42 -1.58 2.12
C ALA A 124 -10.03 -1.05 2.51
N ALA A 125 -9.32 -1.74 3.38
CA ALA A 125 -7.95 -1.38 3.77
C ALA A 125 -6.98 -1.39 2.58
N SER A 126 -7.10 -2.37 1.68
CA SER A 126 -6.31 -2.46 0.46
C SER A 126 -6.56 -1.27 -0.49
N ILE A 127 -7.83 -0.87 -0.65
CA ILE A 127 -8.20 0.30 -1.47
C ILE A 127 -7.63 1.59 -0.86
N VAL A 128 -7.78 1.78 0.44
CA VAL A 128 -7.23 2.94 1.14
C VAL A 128 -5.72 3.04 0.95
N ALA A 129 -4.99 1.96 1.15
CA ALA A 129 -3.54 1.92 0.95
C ALA A 129 -3.15 2.23 -0.51
N LYS A 130 -3.82 1.59 -1.47
CA LYS A 130 -3.53 1.74 -2.90
C LYS A 130 -3.78 3.15 -3.39
N VAL A 131 -4.94 3.72 -3.10
CA VAL A 131 -5.29 5.08 -3.52
C VAL A 131 -4.38 6.11 -2.88
N THR A 132 -4.10 5.98 -1.58
CA THR A 132 -3.18 6.87 -0.86
C THR A 132 -1.79 6.85 -1.51
N ARG A 133 -1.25 5.67 -1.81
CA ARG A 133 0.05 5.55 -2.45
C ARG A 133 0.06 6.13 -3.87
N ASP A 134 -0.95 5.84 -4.66
CA ASP A 134 -1.05 6.34 -6.04
C ASP A 134 -1.12 7.88 -6.08
N ARG A 135 -1.89 8.49 -5.17
CA ARG A 135 -1.95 9.95 -5.02
C ARG A 135 -0.59 10.53 -4.65
N LEU A 136 0.13 9.90 -3.73
CA LEU A 136 1.46 10.34 -3.34
C LEU A 136 2.44 10.29 -4.51
N MET A 137 2.38 9.24 -5.35
CA MET A 137 3.23 9.13 -6.53
C MET A 137 2.89 10.21 -7.58
N VAL A 138 1.64 10.64 -7.70
CA VAL A 138 1.25 11.78 -8.53
C VAL A 138 1.86 13.09 -8.00
N GLU A 139 1.88 13.28 -6.69
CA GLU A 139 2.54 14.47 -6.10
C GLU A 139 4.05 14.47 -6.33
N TYR A 140 4.71 13.32 -6.23
CA TYR A 140 6.13 13.20 -6.58
C TYR A 140 6.40 13.49 -8.07
N ASP A 141 5.49 13.13 -8.96
CA ASP A 141 5.62 13.45 -10.40
C ASP A 141 5.67 14.94 -10.68
N LYS A 142 4.95 15.75 -9.90
CA LYS A 142 4.97 17.22 -10.04
C LYS A 142 6.34 17.80 -9.71
N ILE A 143 7.09 17.17 -8.81
CA ILE A 143 8.41 17.61 -8.35
C ILE A 143 9.52 17.04 -9.25
N MET A 144 9.34 15.80 -9.71
CA MET A 144 10.33 15.02 -10.48
C MET A 144 9.67 14.41 -11.74
N PRO A 145 9.22 15.25 -12.69
CA PRO A 145 8.42 14.79 -13.84
C PRO A 145 9.20 13.88 -14.80
N GLU A 146 10.53 13.92 -14.76
CA GLU A 146 11.41 13.11 -15.61
C GLU A 146 11.24 11.60 -15.41
N TYR A 147 10.79 11.15 -14.24
CA TYR A 147 10.60 9.72 -13.93
C TYR A 147 9.19 9.20 -14.23
N ARG A 148 8.24 10.07 -14.56
CA ARG A 148 6.86 9.71 -14.94
C ARG A 148 6.10 8.94 -13.83
N PHE A 149 6.29 9.31 -12.58
CA PHE A 149 5.68 8.63 -11.42
C PHE A 149 4.15 8.68 -11.42
N ALA A 150 3.53 9.69 -12.02
CA ALA A 150 2.07 9.74 -12.18
C ALA A 150 1.54 8.59 -13.04
N SER A 151 2.31 8.16 -14.03
CA SER A 151 1.98 7.06 -14.93
C SER A 151 2.37 5.70 -14.36
N ASN A 152 3.64 5.53 -14.00
CA ASN A 152 4.19 4.23 -13.60
C ASN A 152 4.03 3.90 -12.11
N LYS A 153 3.63 4.86 -11.26
CA LYS A 153 3.48 4.71 -9.81
C LYS A 153 4.73 4.15 -9.09
N GLY A 154 5.91 4.36 -9.69
CA GLY A 154 7.19 3.86 -9.19
C GLY A 154 7.56 2.45 -9.66
N TYR A 155 6.69 1.77 -10.42
CA TYR A 155 7.03 0.47 -10.99
C TYR A 155 8.03 0.58 -12.14
N GLY A 156 8.80 -0.49 -12.37
CA GLY A 156 9.87 -0.55 -13.36
C GLY A 156 9.38 -0.67 -14.81
N SER A 157 8.57 0.29 -15.27
CA SER A 157 8.21 0.41 -16.68
C SER A 157 9.45 0.72 -17.54
N ALA A 158 9.38 0.43 -18.83
CA ALA A 158 10.48 0.73 -19.76
C ALA A 158 10.85 2.24 -19.74
N GLU A 159 9.87 3.13 -19.59
CA GLU A 159 10.11 4.58 -19.48
C GLU A 159 10.81 4.93 -18.15
N HIS A 160 10.39 4.34 -17.04
CA HIS A 160 11.00 4.57 -15.73
C HIS A 160 12.47 4.11 -15.72
N ILE A 161 12.74 2.91 -16.26
CA ILE A 161 14.10 2.38 -16.36
C ILE A 161 14.97 3.27 -17.26
N ARG A 162 14.44 3.76 -18.41
CA ARG A 162 15.17 4.70 -19.26
C ARG A 162 15.48 6.02 -18.55
N ALA A 163 14.50 6.57 -17.82
CA ALA A 163 14.69 7.78 -17.02
C ALA A 163 15.75 7.58 -15.94
N LEU A 164 15.69 6.45 -15.23
CA LEU A 164 16.66 6.09 -14.21
C LEU A 164 18.10 6.01 -14.77
N LYS A 165 18.26 5.37 -15.92
CA LYS A 165 19.57 5.31 -16.61
C LYS A 165 20.07 6.68 -17.10
N LYS A 166 19.17 7.56 -17.48
CA LYS A 166 19.51 8.89 -18.02
C LYS A 166 19.81 9.91 -16.92
N TYR A 167 19.00 9.93 -15.86
CA TYR A 167 19.04 10.98 -14.83
C TYR A 167 19.63 10.51 -13.50
N GLY A 168 19.88 9.19 -13.35
CA GLY A 168 20.28 8.60 -12.08
C GLY A 168 19.10 8.41 -11.11
N PRO A 169 19.37 7.90 -9.90
CA PRO A 169 18.35 7.71 -8.88
C PRO A 169 17.89 9.04 -8.26
N SER A 170 16.59 9.17 -8.03
CA SER A 170 16.02 10.26 -7.23
C SER A 170 16.04 9.92 -5.73
N PRO A 171 15.75 10.91 -4.84
CA PRO A 171 15.70 10.67 -3.40
C PRO A 171 14.63 9.66 -2.94
N ILE A 172 13.64 9.35 -3.79
CA ILE A 172 12.57 8.39 -3.47
C ILE A 172 12.77 7.01 -4.09
N HIS A 173 13.85 6.78 -4.83
CA HIS A 173 14.20 5.44 -5.31
C HIS A 173 14.65 4.55 -4.15
N ARG A 174 14.32 3.27 -4.25
CA ARG A 174 14.78 2.24 -3.32
C ARG A 174 16.12 1.73 -3.80
N ALA A 175 17.20 2.18 -3.18
CA ALA A 175 18.56 1.89 -3.64
C ALA A 175 18.82 0.39 -3.78
N SER A 176 18.34 -0.42 -2.85
CA SER A 176 18.45 -1.88 -2.90
C SER A 176 17.69 -2.54 -4.07
N PHE A 177 16.72 -1.85 -4.69
CA PHE A 177 15.91 -2.38 -5.79
C PHE A 177 16.44 -2.02 -7.17
N ILE A 178 17.35 -1.04 -7.27
CA ILE A 178 17.80 -0.47 -8.54
C ILE A 178 19.24 -0.81 -8.90
N THR A 179 19.93 -1.61 -8.12
CA THR A 179 21.36 -1.96 -8.30
C THR A 179 21.69 -2.54 -9.68
N HIS A 180 20.69 -3.11 -10.39
CA HIS A 180 20.88 -3.65 -11.74
C HIS A 180 20.67 -2.62 -12.85
N PHE A 181 20.21 -1.42 -12.54
CA PHE A 181 19.85 -0.39 -13.52
C PHE A 181 20.79 0.82 -13.51
N VAL A 182 21.57 0.95 -12.44
CA VAL A 182 22.48 2.09 -12.20
C VAL A 182 23.88 1.64 -11.87
#